data_2bc2ad9ff48f4cf18e793585ab3ce0d1
#
_entry.id   2bc2ad9ff48f4cf18e793585ab3ce0d1
#
_cell.length_a   1.000
_cell.length_b   1.000
_cell.length_c   1.000
_cell.angle_alpha   90.00
_cell.angle_beta   90.00
_cell.angle_gamma   90.00
#
_symmetry.space_group_name_H-M   'P 1'
#
loop_
_entity.id
_entity.type
_entity.pdbx_description
1 polymer ?
#
loop_
_entity_poly.entity_id
_entity_poly.type
_entity_poly.pdbx_seq_one_letter_code
_entity_poly.pdbx_strand_id
1 'polypeptide(L)'
;MRIIAEEDIDIKAIAAKRKAKLAKAQGIIDKELGQGTYRTAMAKVDDISNSKNPVIELLAYTKKVFSAETFNANSSEKSKAAALTLACLVLNNVIGRICANLIISLLKKRGYAAAEGLKEPIFMACAGIIAAPIVEEAAKVTAKKNDCLELFLMFFNAAEFTNYVIMKPNLPNVLARVYLVVLHNLSGVTLNNDDLSMGEKIAINYTWHVVNNTLAVIVALAPLIFAMKKIGNDERLADELIPKESKLFNIRVETPSNKAFYEKVDNIAKSVEKTQKYLERCQYVTPLAAGALGVGAYSLLRRKRDEQN
;
A
#
# COMPACT_ATOMS: atom_id res chain seq x y z
N MET A 1 38.01 -24.12 4.02
CA MET A 1 37.11 -23.09 4.61
C MET A 1 37.10 -21.92 3.65
N ARG A 2 35.99 -21.68 2.97
CA ARG A 2 35.84 -20.56 2.03
C ARG A 2 35.06 -19.50 2.78
N ILE A 3 35.72 -18.39 3.10
CA ILE A 3 35.04 -17.20 3.65
C ILE A 3 34.53 -16.44 2.43
N ILE A 4 33.23 -16.45 2.21
CA ILE A 4 32.60 -15.61 1.22
C ILE A 4 32.21 -14.35 2.00
N ALA A 5 33.00 -13.29 1.87
CA ALA A 5 32.53 -11.95 2.24
C ALA A 5 31.41 -11.62 1.24
N GLU A 6 30.15 -11.57 1.67
CA GLU A 6 29.13 -10.82 0.93
C GLU A 6 29.66 -9.40 0.81
N GLU A 7 29.58 -8.81 -0.39
CA GLU A 7 29.91 -7.40 -0.60
C GLU A 7 29.33 -6.59 0.57
N ASP A 8 30.16 -5.79 1.21
CA ASP A 8 29.80 -4.96 2.35
C ASP A 8 28.59 -4.11 1.96
N ILE A 9 27.39 -4.63 2.24
CA ILE A 9 26.16 -3.88 2.05
C ILE A 9 26.26 -2.74 3.06
N ASP A 10 26.62 -1.56 2.60
CA ASP A 10 26.71 -0.38 3.45
C ASP A 10 25.31 -0.01 3.97
N ILE A 11 24.96 -0.67 5.10
CA ILE A 11 23.66 -0.48 5.77
C ILE A 11 23.45 0.99 6.14
N LYS A 12 24.55 1.72 6.46
CA LYS A 12 24.49 3.16 6.75
C LYS A 12 24.12 3.94 5.50
N ALA A 13 24.69 3.61 4.34
CA ALA A 13 24.33 4.23 3.06
C ALA A 13 22.88 3.90 2.66
N ILE A 14 22.42 2.66 2.86
CA ILE A 14 21.03 2.27 2.60
C ILE A 14 20.07 3.01 3.52
N ALA A 15 20.35 3.08 4.82
CA ALA A 15 19.55 3.81 5.79
C ALA A 15 19.53 5.32 5.49
N ALA A 16 20.67 5.91 5.14
CA ALA A 16 20.77 7.31 4.73
C ALA A 16 19.97 7.58 3.46
N LYS A 17 20.04 6.72 2.45
CA LYS A 17 19.26 6.81 1.21
C LYS A 17 17.76 6.69 1.46
N ARG A 18 17.34 5.77 2.34
CA ARG A 18 15.93 5.62 2.76
C ARG A 18 15.44 6.86 3.49
N LYS A 19 16.24 7.38 4.43
CA LYS A 19 15.93 8.63 5.18
C LYS A 19 15.81 9.83 4.24
N ALA A 20 16.71 9.98 3.27
CA ALA A 20 16.65 11.05 2.28
C ALA A 20 15.40 10.97 1.39
N LYS A 21 15.02 9.76 0.95
CA LYS A 21 13.79 9.55 0.18
C LYS A 21 12.54 9.90 0.99
N LEU A 22 12.50 9.47 2.25
CA LEU A 22 11.39 9.78 3.16
C LEU A 22 11.26 11.29 3.39
N ALA A 23 12.38 11.98 3.64
CA ALA A 23 12.41 13.43 3.81
C ALA A 23 11.93 14.17 2.53
N LYS A 24 12.29 13.67 1.34
CA LYS A 24 11.82 14.21 0.07
C LYS A 24 10.31 14.03 -0.11
N ALA A 25 9.77 12.84 0.17
CA ALA A 25 8.34 12.56 0.12
C ALA A 25 7.57 13.46 1.10
N GLN A 26 8.07 13.58 2.33
CA GLN A 26 7.54 14.47 3.35
C GLN A 26 7.50 15.93 2.86
N GLY A 27 8.60 16.41 2.29
CA GLY A 27 8.69 17.79 1.79
C GLY A 27 7.69 18.10 0.66
N ILE A 28 7.38 17.14 -0.21
CA ILE A 28 6.38 17.33 -1.26
C ILE A 28 4.97 17.37 -0.66
N ILE A 29 4.64 16.46 0.25
CA ILE A 29 3.34 16.43 0.92
C ILE A 29 3.15 17.72 1.74
N ASP A 30 4.17 18.12 2.49
CA ASP A 30 4.12 19.34 3.31
C ASP A 30 3.99 20.62 2.45
N LYS A 31 4.54 20.64 1.23
CA LYS A 31 4.37 21.74 0.29
C LYS A 31 2.92 21.90 -0.18
N GLU A 32 2.25 20.78 -0.48
CA GLU A 32 0.88 20.80 -1.03
C GLU A 32 -0.18 20.96 0.08
N LEU A 33 0.01 20.31 1.22
CA LEU A 33 -0.97 20.24 2.30
C LEU A 33 -0.67 21.16 3.50
N GLY A 34 0.54 21.75 3.56
CA GLY A 34 1.00 22.59 4.65
C GLY A 34 2.15 21.94 5.44
N GLN A 35 3.04 22.79 5.92
CA GLN A 35 4.27 22.36 6.60
C GLN A 35 3.96 21.53 7.87
N GLY A 36 4.66 20.42 8.04
CA GLY A 36 4.51 19.51 9.19
C GLY A 36 3.30 18.58 9.13
N THR A 37 2.49 18.66 8.08
CA THR A 37 1.23 17.92 7.93
C THR A 37 1.44 16.42 7.89
N TYR A 38 2.46 15.95 7.14
CA TYR A 38 2.79 14.52 7.08
C TYR A 38 3.22 13.99 8.45
N ARG A 39 4.07 14.72 9.16
CA ARG A 39 4.54 14.35 10.49
C ARG A 39 3.39 14.25 11.49
N THR A 40 2.48 15.21 11.44
CA THR A 40 1.28 15.21 12.31
C THR A 40 0.37 14.01 11.99
N ALA A 41 0.18 13.68 10.70
CA ALA A 41 -0.59 12.50 10.32
C ALA A 41 0.06 11.21 10.82
N MET A 42 1.37 11.05 10.67
CA MET A 42 2.07 9.86 11.15
C MET A 42 2.09 9.74 12.67
N ALA A 43 2.26 10.85 13.41
CA ALA A 43 2.09 10.86 14.87
C ALA A 43 0.69 10.38 15.27
N LYS A 44 -0.36 10.84 14.56
CA LYS A 44 -1.73 10.39 14.82
C LYS A 44 -1.94 8.91 14.50
N VAL A 45 -1.29 8.38 13.46
CA VAL A 45 -1.27 6.94 13.17
C VAL A 45 -0.66 6.16 14.32
N ASP A 46 0.47 6.62 14.86
CA ASP A 46 1.16 5.98 15.97
C ASP A 46 0.31 6.03 17.25
N ASP A 47 -0.28 7.17 17.58
CA ASP A 47 -1.19 7.34 18.72
C ASP A 47 -2.35 6.33 18.69
N ILE A 48 -3.06 6.27 17.57
CA ILE A 48 -4.23 5.38 17.44
C ILE A 48 -3.79 3.91 17.44
N SER A 49 -2.74 3.57 16.67
CA SER A 49 -2.30 2.18 16.50
C SER A 49 -1.73 1.57 17.79
N ASN A 50 -1.15 2.39 18.65
CA ASN A 50 -0.53 1.97 19.92
C ASN A 50 -1.44 2.21 21.14
N SER A 51 -2.68 2.68 20.93
CA SER A 51 -3.65 2.88 22.02
C SER A 51 -4.07 1.55 22.64
N LYS A 52 -4.66 1.60 23.84
CA LYS A 52 -5.22 0.40 24.51
C LYS A 52 -6.35 -0.25 23.69
N ASN A 53 -7.11 0.56 22.95
CA ASN A 53 -8.25 0.11 22.13
C ASN A 53 -8.20 0.75 20.74
N PRO A 54 -7.29 0.31 19.85
CA PRO A 54 -7.07 0.93 18.55
C PRO A 54 -8.34 1.04 17.68
N VAL A 55 -9.24 0.08 17.80
CA VAL A 55 -10.50 0.05 17.04
C VAL A 55 -11.45 1.16 17.49
N ILE A 56 -11.56 1.37 18.81
CA ILE A 56 -12.43 2.44 19.37
C ILE A 56 -11.89 3.81 18.98
N GLU A 57 -10.57 4.01 19.12
CA GLU A 57 -9.92 5.26 18.71
C GLU A 57 -10.05 5.52 17.21
N LEU A 58 -9.93 4.47 16.40
CA LEU A 58 -10.15 4.56 14.95
C LEU A 58 -11.58 5.00 14.63
N LEU A 59 -12.59 4.40 15.26
CA LEU A 59 -13.99 4.76 15.06
C LEU A 59 -14.27 6.20 15.49
N ALA A 60 -13.73 6.63 16.63
CA ALA A 60 -13.84 8.01 17.09
C ALA A 60 -13.19 9.00 16.12
N TYR A 61 -12.00 8.68 15.62
CA TYR A 61 -11.32 9.48 14.61
C TYR A 61 -12.11 9.56 13.31
N THR A 62 -12.61 8.42 12.81
CA THR A 62 -13.44 8.35 11.59
C THR A 62 -14.69 9.22 11.72
N LYS A 63 -15.42 9.10 12.84
CA LYS A 63 -16.58 9.92 13.12
C LYS A 63 -16.24 11.41 13.10
N LYS A 64 -15.15 11.81 13.74
CA LYS A 64 -14.70 13.21 13.77
C LYS A 64 -14.39 13.72 12.37
N VAL A 65 -13.65 12.95 11.56
CA VAL A 65 -13.20 13.37 10.22
C VAL A 65 -14.35 13.53 9.25
N PHE A 66 -15.34 12.64 9.29
CA PHE A 66 -16.53 12.70 8.41
C PHE A 66 -17.72 13.43 9.06
N SER A 67 -17.50 14.15 10.17
CA SER A 67 -18.53 14.94 10.81
C SER A 67 -18.71 16.32 10.16
N ALA A 68 -19.91 16.90 10.33
CA ALA A 68 -20.22 18.23 9.86
C ALA A 68 -19.28 19.32 10.42
N GLU A 69 -18.69 19.08 11.59
CA GLU A 69 -17.74 20.01 12.22
C GLU A 69 -16.45 20.19 11.40
N THR A 70 -16.00 19.12 10.74
CA THR A 70 -14.80 19.17 9.87
C THR A 70 -15.07 19.96 8.59
N PHE A 71 -16.33 20.00 8.14
CA PHE A 71 -16.77 20.67 6.92
C PHE A 71 -17.58 21.91 7.23
N ASN A 72 -17.03 22.81 8.05
CA ASN A 72 -17.66 24.08 8.33
C ASN A 72 -17.92 24.87 7.03
N ALA A 73 -19.08 25.50 6.92
CA ALA A 73 -19.47 26.33 5.76
C ALA A 73 -18.44 27.41 5.41
N ASN A 74 -17.70 27.91 6.43
CA ASN A 74 -16.67 28.93 6.27
C ASN A 74 -15.28 28.37 5.88
N SER A 75 -15.11 27.05 5.81
CA SER A 75 -13.83 26.45 5.41
C SER A 75 -13.65 26.52 3.89
N SER A 76 -12.45 26.93 3.45
CA SER A 76 -12.13 26.93 2.02
C SER A 76 -12.13 25.49 1.46
N GLU A 77 -12.43 25.35 0.18
CA GLU A 77 -12.38 24.07 -0.54
C GLU A 77 -11.01 23.38 -0.37
N LYS A 78 -9.94 24.18 -0.43
CA LYS A 78 -8.57 23.70 -0.20
C LYS A 78 -8.39 23.07 1.18
N SER A 79 -8.92 23.70 2.22
CA SER A 79 -8.85 23.19 3.60
C SER A 79 -9.65 21.91 3.77
N LYS A 80 -10.84 21.83 3.17
CA LYS A 80 -11.68 20.62 3.18
C LYS A 80 -10.98 19.47 2.46
N ALA A 81 -10.44 19.72 1.27
CA ALA A 81 -9.70 18.72 0.48
C ALA A 81 -8.43 18.23 1.18
N ALA A 82 -7.67 19.13 1.80
CA ALA A 82 -6.50 18.79 2.58
C ALA A 82 -6.86 17.92 3.80
N ALA A 83 -7.89 18.28 4.54
CA ALA A 83 -8.37 17.50 5.68
C ALA A 83 -8.78 16.07 5.28
N LEU A 84 -9.49 15.90 4.18
CA LEU A 84 -9.86 14.59 3.65
C LEU A 84 -8.64 13.77 3.22
N THR A 85 -7.69 14.40 2.53
CA THR A 85 -6.45 13.72 2.11
C THR A 85 -5.66 13.20 3.31
N LEU A 86 -5.52 14.03 4.35
CA LEU A 86 -4.87 13.62 5.60
C LEU A 86 -5.61 12.51 6.31
N ALA A 87 -6.94 12.60 6.32
CA ALA A 87 -7.77 11.56 6.89
C ALA A 87 -7.57 10.21 6.18
N CYS A 88 -7.53 10.20 4.87
CA CYS A 88 -7.23 9.00 4.09
C CYS A 88 -5.87 8.42 4.47
N LEU A 89 -4.82 9.25 4.57
CA LEU A 89 -3.49 8.80 4.98
C LEU A 89 -3.51 8.16 6.37
N VAL A 90 -4.17 8.78 7.34
CA VAL A 90 -4.27 8.24 8.70
C VAL A 90 -5.06 6.93 8.72
N LEU A 91 -6.27 6.93 8.16
CA LEU A 91 -7.16 5.78 8.20
C LEU A 91 -6.57 4.57 7.47
N ASN A 92 -6.01 4.76 6.27
CA ASN A 92 -5.37 3.69 5.51
C ASN A 92 -4.22 3.06 6.30
N ASN A 93 -3.37 3.87 6.93
CA ASN A 93 -2.24 3.37 7.71
C ASN A 93 -2.69 2.66 8.99
N VAL A 94 -3.66 3.21 9.73
CA VAL A 94 -4.16 2.57 10.98
C VAL A 94 -4.84 1.24 10.68
N ILE A 95 -5.76 1.22 9.73
CA ILE A 95 -6.46 -0.02 9.34
C ILE A 95 -5.46 -1.06 8.83
N GLY A 96 -4.52 -0.64 7.97
CA GLY A 96 -3.47 -1.51 7.47
C GLY A 96 -2.63 -2.13 8.59
N ARG A 97 -2.23 -1.35 9.60
CA ARG A 97 -1.46 -1.85 10.76
C ARG A 97 -2.27 -2.83 11.63
N ILE A 98 -3.53 -2.51 11.92
CA ILE A 98 -4.40 -3.39 12.71
C ILE A 98 -4.57 -4.73 11.99
N CYS A 99 -4.92 -4.72 10.71
CA CYS A 99 -5.10 -5.94 9.92
C CYS A 99 -3.80 -6.75 9.80
N ALA A 100 -2.67 -6.08 9.55
CA ALA A 100 -1.37 -6.74 9.45
C ALA A 100 -0.97 -7.43 10.76
N ASN A 101 -1.14 -6.77 11.90
CA ASN A 101 -0.84 -7.34 13.20
C ASN A 101 -1.70 -8.58 13.50
N LEU A 102 -2.98 -8.55 13.12
CA LEU A 102 -3.87 -9.71 13.25
C LEU A 102 -3.39 -10.88 12.39
N ILE A 103 -3.08 -10.63 11.11
CA ILE A 103 -2.61 -11.68 10.19
C ILE A 103 -1.29 -12.27 10.68
N ILE A 104 -0.33 -11.45 11.09
CA ILE A 104 0.97 -11.93 11.62
C ILE A 104 0.77 -12.75 12.88
N SER A 105 -0.09 -12.31 13.79
CA SER A 105 -0.42 -13.07 14.99
C SER A 105 -1.00 -14.46 14.66
N LEU A 106 -1.89 -14.54 13.67
CA LEU A 106 -2.45 -15.80 13.20
C LEU A 106 -1.39 -16.70 12.54
N LEU A 107 -0.51 -16.14 11.72
CA LEU A 107 0.58 -16.89 11.09
C LEU A 107 1.56 -17.42 12.12
N LYS A 108 1.94 -16.63 13.11
CA LYS A 108 2.79 -17.08 14.23
C LYS A 108 2.16 -18.22 15.03
N LYS A 109 0.87 -18.13 15.33
CA LYS A 109 0.14 -19.21 16.02
C LYS A 109 0.11 -20.51 15.22
N ARG A 110 0.24 -20.44 13.89
CA ARG A 110 0.33 -21.61 12.99
C ARG A 110 1.78 -22.06 12.73
N GLY A 111 2.76 -21.50 13.44
CA GLY A 111 4.16 -21.92 13.36
C GLY A 111 4.93 -21.41 12.15
N TYR A 112 4.46 -20.34 11.49
CA TYR A 112 5.23 -19.76 10.38
C TYR A 112 6.36 -18.86 10.91
N ALA A 113 7.58 -19.37 10.88
CA ALA A 113 8.78 -18.70 11.40
C ALA A 113 9.06 -17.34 10.70
N ALA A 114 8.76 -17.26 9.40
CA ALA A 114 9.01 -16.07 8.58
C ALA A 114 7.98 -14.94 8.76
N ALA A 115 6.91 -15.13 9.56
CA ALA A 115 5.81 -14.17 9.64
C ALA A 115 6.23 -12.76 10.05
N GLU A 116 7.20 -12.61 10.96
CA GLU A 116 7.68 -11.30 11.40
C GLU A 116 8.41 -10.53 10.28
N GLY A 117 9.21 -11.22 9.47
CA GLY A 117 9.89 -10.62 8.32
C GLY A 117 8.95 -10.14 7.21
N LEU A 118 7.68 -10.59 7.25
CA LEU A 118 6.66 -10.21 6.28
C LEU A 118 5.74 -9.07 6.76
N LYS A 119 6.04 -8.46 7.90
CA LYS A 119 5.20 -7.42 8.50
C LYS A 119 4.94 -6.25 7.54
N GLU A 120 5.98 -5.72 6.91
CA GLU A 120 5.84 -4.60 5.98
C GLU A 120 5.05 -4.95 4.71
N PRO A 121 5.34 -6.06 3.99
CA PRO A 121 4.52 -6.50 2.86
C PRO A 121 3.06 -6.78 3.21
N ILE A 122 2.79 -7.42 4.33
CA ILE A 122 1.43 -7.71 4.79
C ILE A 122 0.70 -6.39 5.12
N PHE A 123 1.38 -5.45 5.78
CA PHE A 123 0.85 -4.11 6.01
C PHE A 123 0.48 -3.41 4.70
N MET A 124 1.37 -3.41 3.71
CA MET A 124 1.10 -2.80 2.39
C MET A 124 -0.10 -3.44 1.70
N ALA A 125 -0.24 -4.77 1.81
CA ALA A 125 -1.39 -5.49 1.29
C ALA A 125 -2.69 -5.08 2.00
N CYS A 126 -2.70 -5.05 3.32
CA CYS A 126 -3.87 -4.67 4.10
C CYS A 126 -4.27 -3.22 3.85
N ALA A 127 -3.31 -2.29 3.80
CA ALA A 127 -3.58 -0.89 3.51
C ALA A 127 -4.15 -0.71 2.09
N GLY A 128 -3.59 -1.39 1.09
CA GLY A 128 -4.01 -1.24 -0.31
C GLY A 128 -5.31 -1.95 -0.68
N ILE A 129 -5.55 -3.18 -0.16
CA ILE A 129 -6.71 -3.98 -0.57
C ILE A 129 -7.92 -3.75 0.35
N ILE A 130 -7.67 -3.60 1.65
CA ILE A 130 -8.76 -3.50 2.63
C ILE A 130 -9.09 -2.05 2.94
N ALA A 131 -8.09 -1.25 3.35
CA ALA A 131 -8.32 0.09 3.83
C ALA A 131 -8.58 1.09 2.70
N ALA A 132 -7.69 1.18 1.73
CA ALA A 132 -7.74 2.20 0.69
C ALA A 132 -9.07 2.22 -0.09
N PRO A 133 -9.61 1.08 -0.58
CA PRO A 133 -10.86 1.11 -1.32
C PRO A 133 -12.04 1.70 -0.53
N ILE A 134 -12.11 1.38 0.76
CA ILE A 134 -13.21 1.85 1.62
C ILE A 134 -13.04 3.33 1.96
N VAL A 135 -11.85 3.70 2.40
CA VAL A 135 -11.56 5.06 2.89
C VAL A 135 -11.59 6.07 1.75
N GLU A 136 -11.01 5.73 0.61
CA GLU A 136 -10.97 6.63 -0.55
C GLU A 136 -12.36 6.85 -1.15
N GLU A 137 -13.17 5.81 -1.30
CA GLU A 137 -14.53 5.98 -1.83
C GLU A 137 -15.39 6.79 -0.87
N ALA A 138 -15.29 6.57 0.44
CA ALA A 138 -15.98 7.39 1.42
C ALA A 138 -15.52 8.87 1.35
N ALA A 139 -14.23 9.11 1.17
CA ALA A 139 -13.67 10.45 1.05
C ALA A 139 -14.09 11.13 -0.25
N LYS A 140 -14.14 10.43 -1.39
CA LYS A 140 -14.61 10.95 -2.69
C LYS A 140 -16.08 11.39 -2.61
N VAL A 141 -16.94 10.55 -2.03
CA VAL A 141 -18.35 10.89 -1.83
C VAL A 141 -18.50 12.13 -0.93
N THR A 142 -17.72 12.19 0.15
CA THR A 142 -17.72 13.33 1.07
C THR A 142 -17.17 14.59 0.39
N ALA A 143 -16.10 14.47 -0.40
CA ALA A 143 -15.51 15.58 -1.14
C ALA A 143 -16.49 16.15 -2.17
N LYS A 144 -17.23 15.30 -2.90
CA LYS A 144 -18.29 15.73 -3.82
C LYS A 144 -19.39 16.50 -3.09
N LYS A 145 -19.87 15.98 -1.95
CA LYS A 145 -20.91 16.63 -1.15
C LYS A 145 -20.51 18.01 -0.61
N ASN A 146 -19.21 18.26 -0.48
CA ASN A 146 -18.65 19.51 0.08
C ASN A 146 -17.95 20.37 -0.98
N ASP A 147 -18.19 20.12 -2.27
CA ASP A 147 -17.68 20.88 -3.42
C ASP A 147 -16.13 20.99 -3.47
N CYS A 148 -15.42 19.96 -2.98
CA CYS A 148 -13.96 19.95 -2.99
C CYS A 148 -13.37 18.70 -3.67
N LEU A 149 -14.16 18.00 -4.52
CA LEU A 149 -13.74 16.73 -5.13
C LEU A 149 -12.49 16.85 -6.00
N GLU A 150 -12.42 17.89 -6.85
CA GLU A 150 -11.30 18.07 -7.76
C GLU A 150 -9.98 18.31 -7.01
N LEU A 151 -10.02 19.19 -6.01
CA LEU A 151 -8.87 19.46 -5.17
C LEU A 151 -8.46 18.24 -4.32
N PHE A 152 -9.43 17.50 -3.81
CA PHE A 152 -9.18 16.26 -3.10
C PHE A 152 -8.47 15.24 -3.99
N LEU A 153 -8.97 14.99 -5.20
CA LEU A 153 -8.35 14.06 -6.16
C LEU A 153 -6.94 14.50 -6.53
N MET A 154 -6.73 15.79 -6.74
CA MET A 154 -5.41 16.36 -7.04
C MET A 154 -4.43 16.11 -5.87
N PHE A 155 -4.79 16.45 -4.65
CA PHE A 155 -3.93 16.28 -3.47
C PHE A 155 -3.67 14.81 -3.16
N PHE A 156 -4.70 13.98 -3.23
CA PHE A 156 -4.59 12.56 -2.97
C PHE A 156 -3.71 11.86 -4.00
N ASN A 157 -3.92 12.14 -5.29
CA ASN A 157 -3.08 11.61 -6.37
C ASN A 157 -1.63 12.06 -6.23
N ALA A 158 -1.39 13.34 -5.89
CA ALA A 158 -0.04 13.85 -5.69
C ALA A 158 0.66 13.15 -4.51
N ALA A 159 -0.05 12.94 -3.38
CA ALA A 159 0.49 12.24 -2.22
C ALA A 159 0.81 10.78 -2.54
N GLU A 160 -0.09 10.07 -3.21
CA GLU A 160 0.13 8.69 -3.63
C GLU A 160 1.26 8.55 -4.65
N PHE A 161 1.25 9.37 -5.71
CA PHE A 161 2.30 9.39 -6.72
C PHE A 161 3.67 9.64 -6.08
N THR A 162 3.76 10.64 -5.20
CA THR A 162 4.99 10.96 -4.48
C THR A 162 5.48 9.79 -3.66
N ASN A 163 4.62 9.18 -2.87
CA ASN A 163 4.98 8.04 -2.04
C ASN A 163 5.49 6.87 -2.88
N TYR A 164 4.83 6.57 -3.99
CA TYR A 164 5.18 5.43 -4.83
C TYR A 164 6.44 5.65 -5.66
N VAL A 165 6.55 6.81 -6.32
CA VAL A 165 7.68 7.13 -7.19
C VAL A 165 8.95 7.33 -6.38
N ILE A 166 8.86 7.98 -5.22
CA ILE A 166 10.04 8.27 -4.39
C ILE A 166 10.46 7.05 -3.59
N MET A 167 9.51 6.30 -3.06
CA MET A 167 9.82 5.13 -2.22
C MET A 167 10.24 3.91 -3.04
N LYS A 168 9.70 3.73 -4.25
CA LYS A 168 10.02 2.61 -5.16
C LYS A 168 10.28 3.09 -6.58
N PRO A 169 11.41 3.75 -6.85
CA PRO A 169 11.68 4.43 -8.13
C PRO A 169 12.18 3.47 -9.22
N ASN A 170 11.41 2.47 -9.58
CA ASN A 170 11.66 1.71 -10.79
C ASN A 170 10.60 2.02 -11.86
N LEU A 171 10.98 1.93 -13.12
CA LEU A 171 10.13 2.30 -14.24
C LEU A 171 8.75 1.59 -14.25
N PRO A 172 8.64 0.27 -14.01
CA PRO A 172 7.35 -0.39 -13.92
C PRO A 172 6.42 0.22 -12.89
N ASN A 173 6.94 0.51 -11.69
CA ASN A 173 6.13 1.11 -10.62
C ASN A 173 5.71 2.54 -10.96
N VAL A 174 6.58 3.32 -11.61
CA VAL A 174 6.24 4.67 -12.09
C VAL A 174 5.09 4.60 -13.09
N LEU A 175 5.19 3.74 -14.11
CA LEU A 175 4.14 3.58 -15.12
C LEU A 175 2.83 3.08 -14.52
N ALA A 176 2.89 2.11 -13.61
CA ALA A 176 1.72 1.63 -12.89
C ALA A 176 1.03 2.76 -12.11
N ARG A 177 1.82 3.67 -11.50
CA ARG A 177 1.25 4.80 -10.77
C ARG A 177 0.70 5.90 -11.65
N VAL A 178 1.35 6.23 -12.75
CA VAL A 178 0.77 7.15 -13.73
C VAL A 178 -0.60 6.63 -14.17
N TYR A 179 -0.72 5.32 -14.41
CA TYR A 179 -1.98 4.71 -14.78
C TYR A 179 -3.02 4.78 -13.63
N LEU A 180 -2.60 4.59 -12.37
CA LEU A 180 -3.49 4.77 -11.21
C LEU A 180 -4.01 6.19 -11.07
N VAL A 181 -3.16 7.20 -11.29
CA VAL A 181 -3.60 8.60 -11.32
C VAL A 181 -4.68 8.81 -12.37
N VAL A 182 -4.52 8.21 -13.56
CA VAL A 182 -5.55 8.25 -14.61
C VAL A 182 -6.85 7.59 -14.13
N LEU A 183 -6.78 6.42 -13.49
CA LEU A 183 -7.96 5.72 -12.94
C LEU A 183 -8.66 6.55 -11.85
N HIS A 184 -7.91 7.22 -10.98
CA HIS A 184 -8.49 8.11 -9.96
C HIS A 184 -9.24 9.29 -10.60
N ASN A 185 -8.68 9.87 -11.66
CA ASN A 185 -9.38 10.94 -12.40
C ASN A 185 -10.65 10.42 -13.09
N LEU A 186 -10.60 9.22 -13.70
CA LEU A 186 -11.78 8.56 -14.26
C LEU A 186 -12.84 8.28 -13.20
N SER A 187 -12.43 7.92 -11.98
CA SER A 187 -13.32 7.77 -10.82
C SER A 187 -14.05 9.07 -10.51
N GLY A 188 -13.36 10.22 -10.55
CA GLY A 188 -13.99 11.55 -10.42
C GLY A 188 -15.02 11.83 -11.52
N VAL A 189 -14.69 11.52 -12.77
CA VAL A 189 -15.62 11.62 -13.90
C VAL A 189 -16.85 10.74 -13.69
N THR A 190 -16.66 9.49 -13.23
CA THR A 190 -17.77 8.59 -12.92
C THR A 190 -18.68 9.16 -11.84
N LEU A 191 -18.13 9.74 -10.76
CA LEU A 191 -18.89 10.38 -9.69
C LEU A 191 -19.69 11.60 -10.17
N ASN A 192 -19.20 12.30 -11.17
CA ASN A 192 -19.89 13.46 -11.78
C ASN A 192 -20.85 13.10 -12.92
N ASN A 193 -20.96 11.82 -13.28
CA ASN A 193 -21.90 11.39 -14.30
C ASN A 193 -23.32 11.31 -13.71
N ASP A 194 -24.21 12.17 -14.15
CA ASP A 194 -25.59 12.26 -13.65
C ASP A 194 -26.47 11.09 -14.12
N ASP A 195 -26.05 10.38 -15.15
CA ASP A 195 -26.74 9.20 -15.64
C ASP A 195 -26.64 7.98 -14.73
N LEU A 196 -25.76 7.95 -13.76
CA LEU A 196 -25.57 6.86 -12.83
C LEU A 196 -26.15 7.17 -11.45
N SER A 197 -26.81 6.20 -10.86
CA SER A 197 -27.18 6.28 -9.45
C SER A 197 -25.93 6.31 -8.56
N MET A 198 -26.05 6.86 -7.35
CA MET A 198 -24.95 6.91 -6.41
C MET A 198 -24.39 5.51 -6.08
N GLY A 199 -25.27 4.49 -5.97
CA GLY A 199 -24.86 3.11 -5.75
C GLY A 199 -24.01 2.54 -6.87
N GLU A 200 -24.38 2.80 -8.13
CA GLU A 200 -23.60 2.36 -9.31
C GLU A 200 -22.24 3.07 -9.36
N LYS A 201 -22.22 4.37 -9.08
CA LYS A 201 -20.96 5.16 -9.02
C LYS A 201 -19.98 4.56 -8.01
N ILE A 202 -20.45 4.29 -6.78
CA ILE A 202 -19.65 3.67 -5.73
C ILE A 202 -19.20 2.26 -6.14
N ALA A 203 -20.10 1.45 -6.68
CA ALA A 203 -19.76 0.08 -7.08
C ALA A 203 -18.70 0.04 -8.18
N ILE A 204 -18.77 0.92 -9.18
CA ILE A 204 -17.80 1.01 -10.28
C ILE A 204 -16.43 1.43 -9.71
N ASN A 205 -16.38 2.52 -8.96
CA ASN A 205 -15.12 3.06 -8.43
C ASN A 205 -14.48 2.10 -7.44
N TYR A 206 -15.26 1.48 -6.56
CA TYR A 206 -14.78 0.47 -5.62
C TYR A 206 -14.20 -0.75 -6.36
N THR A 207 -14.88 -1.23 -7.39
CA THR A 207 -14.40 -2.38 -8.20
C THR A 207 -13.06 -2.08 -8.84
N TRP A 208 -12.90 -0.92 -9.48
CA TRP A 208 -11.63 -0.53 -10.08
C TRP A 208 -10.51 -0.48 -9.06
N HIS A 209 -10.79 0.13 -7.91
CA HIS A 209 -9.81 0.29 -6.84
C HIS A 209 -9.37 -1.06 -6.26
N VAL A 210 -10.35 -1.89 -5.87
CA VAL A 210 -10.08 -3.23 -5.30
C VAL A 210 -9.33 -4.11 -6.29
N VAL A 211 -9.79 -4.21 -7.53
CA VAL A 211 -9.16 -5.07 -8.54
C VAL A 211 -7.73 -4.61 -8.81
N ASN A 212 -7.51 -3.32 -9.03
CA ASN A 212 -6.18 -2.79 -9.31
C ASN A 212 -5.22 -3.01 -8.13
N ASN A 213 -5.64 -2.69 -6.91
CA ASN A 213 -4.80 -2.87 -5.73
C ASN A 213 -4.53 -4.35 -5.45
N THR A 214 -5.53 -5.22 -5.63
CA THR A 214 -5.36 -6.67 -5.46
C THR A 214 -4.33 -7.22 -6.44
N LEU A 215 -4.42 -6.87 -7.71
CA LEU A 215 -3.45 -7.30 -8.72
C LEU A 215 -2.04 -6.80 -8.39
N ALA A 216 -1.90 -5.52 -8.04
CA ALA A 216 -0.61 -4.95 -7.67
C ALA A 216 0.01 -5.64 -6.45
N VAL A 217 -0.81 -5.96 -5.44
CA VAL A 217 -0.36 -6.65 -4.22
C VAL A 217 -0.01 -8.11 -4.50
N ILE A 218 -0.79 -8.83 -5.31
CA ILE A 218 -0.46 -10.22 -5.71
C ILE A 218 0.92 -10.25 -6.37
N VAL A 219 1.18 -9.34 -7.31
CA VAL A 219 2.48 -9.26 -7.99
C VAL A 219 3.60 -8.94 -6.99
N ALA A 220 3.37 -8.02 -6.05
CA ALA A 220 4.38 -7.65 -5.06
C ALA A 220 4.65 -8.74 -4.01
N LEU A 221 3.62 -9.48 -3.58
CA LEU A 221 3.72 -10.49 -2.53
C LEU A 221 4.05 -11.89 -3.02
N ALA A 222 3.81 -12.22 -4.30
CA ALA A 222 4.01 -13.57 -4.80
C ALA A 222 5.44 -14.13 -4.53
N PRO A 223 6.54 -13.38 -4.72
CA PRO A 223 7.87 -13.85 -4.38
C PRO A 223 8.01 -14.20 -2.89
N LEU A 224 7.42 -13.38 -2.02
CA LEU A 224 7.48 -13.57 -0.57
C LEU A 224 6.63 -14.75 -0.12
N ILE A 225 5.44 -14.93 -0.67
CA ILE A 225 4.57 -16.09 -0.43
C ILE A 225 5.29 -17.38 -0.88
N PHE A 226 5.94 -17.33 -2.04
CA PHE A 226 6.73 -18.43 -2.55
C PHE A 226 7.92 -18.75 -1.61
N ALA A 227 8.65 -17.74 -1.15
CA ALA A 227 9.72 -17.90 -0.18
C ALA A 227 9.20 -18.53 1.13
N MET A 228 8.11 -18.01 1.70
CA MET A 228 7.47 -18.58 2.90
C MET A 228 7.13 -20.06 2.73
N LYS A 229 6.53 -20.42 1.60
CA LYS A 229 6.19 -21.83 1.31
C LYS A 229 7.43 -22.74 1.28
N LYS A 230 8.56 -22.23 0.77
CA LYS A 230 9.83 -23.00 0.71
C LYS A 230 10.55 -23.05 2.05
N ILE A 231 10.48 -22.00 2.84
CA ILE A 231 11.05 -21.93 4.19
C ILE A 231 10.26 -22.84 5.13
N GLY A 232 8.91 -22.84 5.00
CA GLY A 232 8.02 -23.55 5.93
C GLY A 232 8.20 -23.07 7.36
N ASN A 233 8.36 -24.00 8.29
CA ASN A 233 8.57 -23.73 9.71
C ASN A 233 10.05 -23.75 10.14
N ASP A 234 10.97 -23.76 9.18
CA ASP A 234 12.41 -23.81 9.44
C ASP A 234 12.92 -22.41 9.83
N GLU A 235 13.04 -22.15 11.13
CA GLU A 235 13.49 -20.87 11.68
C GLU A 235 14.89 -20.50 11.21
N ARG A 236 15.78 -21.48 11.03
CA ARG A 236 17.14 -21.24 10.55
C ARG A 236 17.15 -20.75 9.11
N LEU A 237 16.31 -21.33 8.24
CA LEU A 237 16.12 -20.84 6.88
C LEU A 237 15.47 -19.44 6.86
N ALA A 238 14.51 -19.20 7.74
CA ALA A 238 13.89 -17.89 7.87
C ALA A 238 14.89 -16.82 8.29
N ASP A 239 15.74 -17.13 9.26
CA ASP A 239 16.78 -16.22 9.74
C ASP A 239 17.86 -15.92 8.68
N GLU A 240 18.16 -16.88 7.81
CA GLU A 240 19.16 -16.73 6.77
C GLU A 240 18.63 -16.00 5.52
N LEU A 241 17.38 -16.27 5.13
CA LEU A 241 16.77 -15.73 3.89
C LEU A 241 16.08 -14.40 4.07
N ILE A 242 15.62 -14.06 5.29
CA ILE A 242 14.94 -12.81 5.57
C ILE A 242 15.87 -11.85 6.28
N PRO A 243 16.31 -10.75 5.64
CA PRO A 243 17.20 -9.80 6.27
C PRO A 243 16.56 -9.21 7.52
N LYS A 244 17.18 -9.38 8.68
CA LYS A 244 16.85 -8.64 9.89
C LYS A 244 17.67 -7.35 9.85
N GLU A 245 17.04 -6.21 10.08
CA GLU A 245 17.69 -4.88 10.07
C GLU A 245 18.92 -4.78 11.01
N SER A 246 19.06 -5.73 11.93
CA SER A 246 20.15 -5.79 12.90
C SER A 246 21.36 -6.65 12.49
N LYS A 247 21.34 -7.35 11.38
CA LYS A 247 22.48 -8.15 10.92
C LYS A 247 23.54 -7.24 10.29
N LEU A 248 24.42 -6.70 11.13
CA LEU A 248 25.54 -5.82 10.72
C LEU A 248 26.66 -6.56 9.98
N PHE A 249 26.78 -7.89 10.15
CA PHE A 249 27.81 -8.72 9.51
C PHE A 249 27.26 -10.13 9.26
N ASN A 250 26.85 -10.43 8.05
CA ASN A 250 26.60 -11.79 7.63
C ASN A 250 27.88 -12.39 7.03
N ILE A 251 28.79 -12.88 7.90
CA ILE A 251 29.90 -13.70 7.43
C ILE A 251 29.36 -15.13 7.29
N ARG A 252 29.22 -15.57 6.06
CA ARG A 252 28.83 -16.93 5.73
C ARG A 252 30.06 -17.82 5.79
N VAL A 253 30.13 -18.72 6.78
CA VAL A 253 31.20 -19.69 6.90
C VAL A 253 30.70 -21.05 6.44
N GLU A 254 31.11 -21.50 5.26
CA GLU A 254 30.79 -22.82 4.76
C GLU A 254 31.76 -23.86 5.35
N THR A 255 31.19 -24.87 6.00
CA THR A 255 31.88 -26.06 6.50
C THR A 255 31.27 -27.29 5.84
N PRO A 256 31.98 -28.44 5.82
CA PRO A 256 31.38 -29.66 5.28
C PRO A 256 30.06 -30.06 5.92
N SER A 257 29.86 -29.70 7.21
CA SER A 257 28.66 -30.02 7.96
C SER A 257 27.45 -29.12 7.63
N ASN A 258 27.67 -27.92 7.13
CA ASN A 258 26.56 -26.97 6.83
C ASN A 258 26.41 -26.68 5.33
N LYS A 259 27.24 -27.30 4.47
CA LYS A 259 27.21 -27.11 3.02
C LYS A 259 25.83 -27.37 2.42
N ALA A 260 25.19 -28.48 2.78
CA ALA A 260 23.87 -28.85 2.30
C ALA A 260 22.77 -27.81 2.72
N PHE A 261 22.93 -27.23 3.90
CA PHE A 261 22.04 -26.16 4.36
C PHE A 261 22.18 -24.91 3.48
N TYR A 262 23.40 -24.45 3.22
CA TYR A 262 23.60 -23.26 2.38
C TYR A 262 23.25 -23.49 0.91
N GLU A 263 23.44 -24.70 0.38
CA GLU A 263 22.93 -25.06 -0.95
C GLU A 263 21.40 -24.95 -1.02
N LYS A 264 20.69 -25.35 0.04
CA LYS A 264 19.23 -25.18 0.14
C LYS A 264 18.84 -23.70 0.20
N VAL A 265 19.54 -22.87 0.98
CA VAL A 265 19.35 -21.42 1.05
C VAL A 265 19.52 -20.80 -0.34
N ASP A 266 20.61 -21.10 -1.04
CA ASP A 266 20.90 -20.55 -2.37
C ASP A 266 19.86 -20.95 -3.41
N ASN A 267 19.40 -22.19 -3.37
CA ASN A 267 18.36 -22.68 -4.28
C ASN A 267 17.01 -21.97 -4.05
N ILE A 268 16.65 -21.70 -2.79
CA ILE A 268 15.46 -20.94 -2.46
C ILE A 268 15.62 -19.49 -2.93
N ALA A 269 16.75 -18.84 -2.62
CA ALA A 269 17.03 -17.47 -3.02
C ALA A 269 16.97 -17.29 -4.54
N LYS A 270 17.63 -18.16 -5.32
CA LYS A 270 17.57 -18.16 -6.79
C LYS A 270 16.15 -18.34 -7.32
N SER A 271 15.36 -19.21 -6.69
CA SER A 271 13.96 -19.43 -7.09
C SER A 271 13.10 -18.22 -6.82
N VAL A 272 13.29 -17.55 -5.68
CA VAL A 272 12.59 -16.30 -5.33
C VAL A 272 12.97 -15.17 -6.29
N GLU A 273 14.26 -15.00 -6.58
CA GLU A 273 14.76 -14.01 -7.52
C GLU A 273 14.20 -14.22 -8.93
N LYS A 274 14.17 -15.47 -9.41
CA LYS A 274 13.58 -15.82 -10.71
C LYS A 274 12.08 -15.48 -10.75
N THR A 275 11.35 -15.80 -9.69
CA THR A 275 9.92 -15.47 -9.55
C THR A 275 9.71 -13.97 -9.53
N GLN A 276 10.53 -13.25 -8.78
CA GLN A 276 10.45 -11.79 -8.70
C GLN A 276 10.70 -11.14 -10.07
N LYS A 277 11.75 -11.53 -10.79
CA LYS A 277 12.04 -11.04 -12.14
C LYS A 277 10.90 -11.31 -13.13
N TYR A 278 10.27 -12.48 -13.04
CA TYR A 278 9.09 -12.79 -13.85
C TYR A 278 7.92 -11.87 -13.53
N LEU A 279 7.61 -11.69 -12.26
CA LEU A 279 6.49 -10.87 -11.80
C LEU A 279 6.72 -9.38 -12.05
N GLU A 280 7.95 -8.88 -11.96
CA GLU A 280 8.31 -7.52 -12.36
C GLU A 280 7.94 -7.24 -13.83
N ARG A 281 8.10 -8.22 -14.71
CA ARG A 281 7.63 -8.11 -16.11
C ARG A 281 6.11 -8.04 -16.21
N CYS A 282 5.38 -8.71 -15.31
CA CYS A 282 3.92 -8.71 -15.28
C CYS A 282 3.32 -7.41 -14.71
N GLN A 283 4.09 -6.57 -14.00
CA GLN A 283 3.60 -5.33 -13.40
C GLN A 283 3.03 -4.33 -14.42
N TYR A 284 3.47 -4.37 -15.65
CA TYR A 284 2.89 -3.56 -16.73
C TYR A 284 1.48 -3.99 -17.12
N VAL A 285 1.15 -5.26 -16.93
CA VAL A 285 -0.13 -5.85 -17.35
C VAL A 285 -1.22 -5.59 -16.30
N THR A 286 -0.85 -5.50 -15.02
CA THR A 286 -1.83 -5.41 -13.93
C THR A 286 -2.72 -4.16 -13.99
N PRO A 287 -2.20 -2.93 -14.20
CA PRO A 287 -3.04 -1.75 -14.33
C PRO A 287 -3.93 -1.78 -15.57
N LEU A 288 -3.43 -2.33 -16.69
CA LEU A 288 -4.21 -2.48 -17.92
C LEU A 288 -5.36 -3.46 -17.72
N ALA A 289 -5.10 -4.59 -17.07
CA ALA A 289 -6.13 -5.58 -16.74
C ALA A 289 -7.20 -4.98 -15.81
N ALA A 290 -6.80 -4.23 -14.78
CA ALA A 290 -7.72 -3.56 -13.87
C ALA A 290 -8.59 -2.53 -14.60
N GLY A 291 -7.99 -1.74 -15.49
CA GLY A 291 -8.71 -0.78 -16.31
C GLY A 291 -9.72 -1.42 -17.24
N ALA A 292 -9.33 -2.52 -17.94
CA ALA A 292 -10.22 -3.25 -18.80
C ALA A 292 -11.43 -3.84 -18.04
N LEU A 293 -11.20 -4.40 -16.84
CA LEU A 293 -12.26 -4.90 -15.98
C LEU A 293 -13.19 -3.77 -15.50
N GLY A 294 -12.65 -2.62 -15.15
CA GLY A 294 -13.43 -1.45 -14.75
C GLY A 294 -14.31 -0.92 -15.88
N VAL A 295 -13.76 -0.79 -17.10
CA VAL A 295 -14.52 -0.39 -18.28
C VAL A 295 -15.60 -1.42 -18.62
N GLY A 296 -15.27 -2.73 -18.51
CA GLY A 296 -16.24 -3.80 -18.72
C GLY A 296 -17.39 -3.74 -17.71
N ALA A 297 -17.10 -3.56 -16.43
CA ALA A 297 -18.12 -3.39 -15.38
C ALA A 297 -19.04 -2.17 -15.65
N TYR A 298 -18.44 -1.03 -16.01
CA TYR A 298 -19.20 0.17 -16.38
C TYR A 298 -20.13 -0.08 -17.55
N SER A 299 -19.61 -0.71 -18.63
CA SER A 299 -20.39 -1.00 -19.84
C SER A 299 -21.58 -1.93 -19.57
N LEU A 300 -21.36 -2.95 -18.71
CA LEU A 300 -22.43 -3.87 -18.29
C LEU A 300 -23.51 -3.20 -17.47
N LEU A 301 -23.14 -2.32 -16.54
CA LEU A 301 -24.10 -1.57 -15.74
C LEU A 301 -24.90 -0.60 -16.61
N ARG A 302 -24.26 0.09 -17.53
CA ARG A 302 -24.93 0.97 -18.48
C ARG A 302 -25.93 0.21 -19.35
N ARG A 303 -25.53 -0.92 -19.93
CA ARG A 303 -26.41 -1.75 -20.78
C ARG A 303 -27.66 -2.22 -20.02
N LYS A 304 -27.50 -2.71 -18.77
CA LYS A 304 -28.64 -3.12 -17.95
C LYS A 304 -29.65 -1.99 -17.74
N ARG A 305 -29.16 -0.77 -17.63
CA ARG A 305 -30.03 0.40 -17.43
C ARG A 305 -30.77 0.76 -18.73
N ASP A 306 -30.07 0.73 -19.86
CA ASP A 306 -30.67 1.00 -21.17
C ASP A 306 -31.76 -0.04 -21.54
N GLU A 307 -31.67 -1.27 -20.98
CA GLU A 307 -32.67 -2.34 -21.12
C GLU A 307 -33.87 -2.19 -20.14
N GLN A 308 -33.77 -1.36 -19.11
CA GLN A 308 -34.81 -1.12 -18.10
C GLN A 308 -35.61 0.18 -18.32
N ASN A 309 -35.15 1.04 -19.22
CA ASN A 309 -35.82 2.27 -19.67
C ASN A 309 -36.43 2.06 -21.06
#